data_e6e3bfccf3b252648a6369d8969d58a6
#
_entry.id   e6e3bfccf3b252648a6369d8969d58a6
#
_cell.length_a   1.000
_cell.length_b   1.000
_cell.length_c   1.000
_cell.angle_alpha   90.00
_cell.angle_beta   90.00
_cell.angle_gamma   90.00
#
_symmetry.space_group_name_H-M   'P 1'
#
loop_
_entity.id
_entity.type
_entity.pdbx_description
1 polymer ?
#
loop_
_entity_poly.entity_id
_entity_poly.type
_entity_poly.pdbx_seq_one_letter_code
_entity_poly.pdbx_strand_id
1 'polypeptide(L)'
;MADSPSEGFLGTAYDLETGEQTLDHYQRWAGTYDQEVGVDNGYAQPARCAAALARVASSCDHVLDVGCGTGLSGVALRDAGFTRLDGCDFSPPMLERAAETGVYRRLFEADLNTGLGTDDAYDHAVAVGVFSFGHIRPDALREVLRVVRAGGAVVVGVNDHFWEVGELPAELDAIEADGLASVASREHGEHLPGAAIMGWVIVLVRSGN
;
A
#
# COMPACT_ATOMS: atom_id res chain seq x y z
N MET A 1 14.27 31.26 4.30
CA MET A 1 12.87 31.15 3.87
C MET A 1 12.81 29.85 3.10
N ALA A 2 12.32 28.80 3.71
CA ALA A 2 12.10 27.54 3.02
C ALA A 2 10.82 27.69 2.20
N ASP A 3 10.89 27.46 0.89
CA ASP A 3 9.73 27.44 0.01
C ASP A 3 8.76 26.37 0.52
N SER A 4 7.49 26.77 0.65
CA SER A 4 6.39 25.85 0.99
C SER A 4 6.26 24.77 -0.09
N PRO A 5 5.96 23.50 0.29
CA PRO A 5 5.73 22.46 -0.70
C PRO A 5 4.51 22.81 -1.54
N SER A 6 4.69 22.61 -2.82
CA SER A 6 3.78 22.70 -3.98
C SER A 6 2.27 22.84 -3.69
N GLU A 7 1.65 23.87 -4.30
CA GLU A 7 0.19 24.03 -4.49
C GLU A 7 -0.41 22.91 -5.38
N GLY A 8 -0.20 21.61 -5.04
CA GLY A 8 -0.71 20.46 -5.77
C GLY A 8 -1.51 19.54 -4.86
N PHE A 9 -2.19 18.54 -5.44
CA PHE A 9 -2.93 17.51 -4.70
C PHE A 9 -2.05 16.76 -3.69
N LEU A 10 -0.76 16.55 -4.01
CA LEU A 10 0.19 15.90 -3.11
C LEU A 10 0.36 16.68 -1.78
N GLY A 11 0.48 18.01 -1.85
CA GLY A 11 0.64 18.84 -0.65
C GLY A 11 -0.58 18.81 0.27
N THR A 12 -1.80 18.73 -0.29
CA THR A 12 -3.05 18.69 0.46
C THR A 12 -3.44 17.29 0.94
N ALA A 13 -2.82 16.23 0.41
CA ALA A 13 -3.09 14.85 0.82
C ALA A 13 -2.71 14.59 2.30
N TYR A 14 -1.80 15.38 2.85
CA TYR A 14 -1.35 15.25 4.25
C TYR A 14 -2.24 16.02 5.25
N ASP A 15 -3.16 16.87 4.77
CA ASP A 15 -4.04 17.69 5.60
C ASP A 15 -5.46 17.09 5.76
N LEU A 16 -5.68 15.88 5.24
CA LEU A 16 -6.98 15.22 5.26
C LEU A 16 -7.27 14.59 6.63
N GLU A 17 -8.44 14.88 7.19
CA GLU A 17 -8.81 14.44 8.54
C GLU A 17 -9.90 13.35 8.55
N THR A 18 -10.62 13.15 7.43
CA THR A 18 -11.74 12.19 7.35
C THR A 18 -11.71 11.33 6.10
N GLY A 19 -12.28 10.12 6.19
CA GLY A 19 -12.37 9.21 5.04
C GLY A 19 -13.18 9.80 3.87
N GLU A 20 -14.21 10.65 4.14
CA GLU A 20 -14.99 11.31 3.09
C GLU A 20 -14.17 12.37 2.35
N GLN A 21 -13.41 13.19 3.08
CA GLN A 21 -12.47 14.15 2.48
C GLN A 21 -11.42 13.44 1.62
N THR A 22 -10.95 12.32 2.09
CA THR A 22 -10.01 11.46 1.38
C THR A 22 -10.58 10.94 0.08
N LEU A 23 -11.76 10.34 0.13
CA LEU A 23 -12.42 9.80 -1.06
C LEU A 23 -12.57 10.88 -2.13
N ASP A 24 -13.12 12.06 -1.75
CA ASP A 24 -13.31 13.19 -2.66
C ASP A 24 -11.96 13.71 -3.22
N HIS A 25 -10.92 13.76 -2.39
CA HIS A 25 -9.58 14.15 -2.81
C HIS A 25 -9.00 13.18 -3.85
N TYR A 26 -8.97 11.87 -3.55
CA TYR A 26 -8.43 10.87 -4.47
C TYR A 26 -9.28 10.70 -5.73
N GLN A 27 -10.60 10.87 -5.67
CA GLN A 27 -11.45 10.87 -6.86
C GLN A 27 -11.07 12.00 -7.84
N ARG A 28 -10.78 13.20 -7.31
CA ARG A 28 -10.33 14.32 -8.14
C ARG A 28 -8.89 14.18 -8.61
N TRP A 29 -8.05 13.56 -7.78
CA TRP A 29 -6.63 13.38 -8.07
C TRP A 29 -6.35 12.24 -9.05
N ALA A 30 -7.24 11.26 -9.18
CA ALA A 30 -7.04 10.09 -10.04
C ALA A 30 -6.59 10.44 -11.47
N GLY A 31 -7.03 11.59 -12.00
CA GLY A 31 -6.67 12.06 -13.35
C GLY A 31 -5.22 12.48 -13.54
N THR A 32 -4.55 12.97 -12.50
CA THR A 32 -3.16 13.49 -12.54
C THR A 32 -2.21 12.75 -11.59
N TYR A 33 -2.74 11.79 -10.81
CA TYR A 33 -1.99 11.07 -9.79
C TYR A 33 -0.70 10.44 -10.32
N ASP A 34 -0.79 9.70 -11.42
CA ASP A 34 0.36 9.01 -12.00
C ASP A 34 1.42 9.99 -12.50
N GLN A 35 1.01 11.14 -13.03
CA GLN A 35 1.94 12.19 -13.45
C GLN A 35 2.62 12.82 -12.23
N GLU A 36 1.86 13.28 -11.26
CA GLU A 36 2.39 14.00 -10.09
C GLU A 36 3.20 13.09 -9.18
N VAL A 37 2.70 11.90 -8.86
CA VAL A 37 3.33 10.97 -7.93
C VAL A 37 4.34 10.08 -8.64
N GLY A 38 3.94 9.47 -9.75
CA GLY A 38 4.76 8.51 -10.48
C GLY A 38 5.91 9.15 -11.23
N VAL A 39 5.62 10.13 -12.10
CA VAL A 39 6.61 10.70 -13.01
C VAL A 39 7.35 11.87 -12.37
N ASP A 40 6.64 12.90 -11.90
CA ASP A 40 7.25 14.15 -11.45
C ASP A 40 8.03 13.96 -10.12
N ASN A 41 7.54 13.11 -9.22
CA ASN A 41 8.17 12.83 -7.93
C ASN A 41 8.91 11.48 -7.88
N GLY A 42 8.83 10.65 -8.92
CA GLY A 42 9.60 9.41 -9.06
C GLY A 42 9.28 8.39 -7.97
N TYR A 43 7.98 8.04 -7.78
CA TYR A 43 7.51 7.17 -6.70
C TYR A 43 8.26 5.83 -6.62
N ALA A 44 9.27 5.75 -5.75
CA ALA A 44 10.15 4.60 -5.61
C ALA A 44 9.53 3.45 -4.77
N GLN A 45 8.56 3.77 -3.94
CA GLN A 45 7.99 2.82 -2.97
C GLN A 45 7.39 1.56 -3.60
N PRO A 46 6.62 1.62 -4.72
CA PRO A 46 6.09 0.42 -5.37
C PRO A 46 7.18 -0.57 -5.77
N ALA A 47 8.25 -0.10 -6.43
CA ALA A 47 9.36 -0.95 -6.85
C ALA A 47 10.11 -1.57 -5.66
N ARG A 48 10.28 -0.82 -4.56
CA ARG A 48 10.92 -1.30 -3.32
C ARG A 48 10.06 -2.38 -2.66
N CYS A 49 8.74 -2.19 -2.57
CA CYS A 49 7.83 -3.19 -2.00
C CYS A 49 7.79 -4.45 -2.88
N ALA A 50 7.72 -4.32 -4.20
CA ALA A 50 7.74 -5.44 -5.13
C ALA A 50 9.07 -6.24 -5.01
N ALA A 51 10.21 -5.56 -4.93
CA ALA A 51 11.51 -6.19 -4.72
C ALA A 51 11.61 -6.88 -3.35
N ALA A 52 11.01 -6.32 -2.29
CA ALA A 52 10.95 -6.95 -0.98
C ALA A 52 10.12 -8.24 -1.00
N LEU A 53 8.95 -8.22 -1.66
CA LEU A 53 8.14 -9.40 -1.83
C LEU A 53 8.86 -10.48 -2.67
N ALA A 54 9.54 -10.12 -3.75
CA ALA A 54 10.25 -11.05 -4.62
C ALA A 54 11.40 -11.82 -3.92
N ARG A 55 11.88 -11.34 -2.78
CA ARG A 55 12.88 -12.05 -1.96
C ARG A 55 12.29 -13.22 -1.16
N VAL A 56 10.98 -13.24 -0.95
CA VAL A 56 10.30 -14.20 -0.05
C VAL A 56 9.15 -14.96 -0.71
N ALA A 57 8.79 -14.61 -1.94
CA ALA A 57 7.64 -15.14 -2.68
C ALA A 57 8.05 -15.68 -4.05
N SER A 58 7.26 -16.59 -4.60
CA SER A 58 7.40 -17.10 -5.97
C SER A 58 6.58 -16.23 -6.94
N SER A 59 7.07 -16.07 -8.17
CA SER A 59 6.38 -15.31 -9.23
C SER A 59 4.99 -15.86 -9.62
N CYS A 60 4.71 -17.11 -9.31
CA CYS A 60 3.40 -17.74 -9.55
C CYS A 60 2.44 -17.64 -8.37
N ASP A 61 2.86 -17.10 -7.24
CA ASP A 61 2.00 -16.93 -6.07
C ASP A 61 0.90 -15.89 -6.34
N HIS A 62 -0.24 -16.09 -5.68
CA HIS A 62 -1.40 -15.20 -5.79
C HIS A 62 -1.26 -14.04 -4.80
N VAL A 63 -1.12 -12.83 -5.31
CA VAL A 63 -0.87 -11.63 -4.52
C VAL A 63 -2.07 -10.70 -4.56
N LEU A 64 -2.48 -10.20 -3.40
CA LEU A 64 -3.44 -9.11 -3.26
C LEU A 64 -2.70 -7.78 -3.12
N ASP A 65 -3.02 -6.84 -3.99
CA ASP A 65 -2.60 -5.45 -3.92
C ASP A 65 -3.70 -4.63 -3.24
N VAL A 66 -3.50 -4.33 -1.97
CA VAL A 66 -4.48 -3.62 -1.12
C VAL A 66 -4.29 -2.13 -1.26
N GLY A 67 -5.37 -1.40 -1.59
CA GLY A 67 -5.29 0.03 -1.90
C GLY A 67 -4.46 0.26 -3.16
N CYS A 68 -4.78 -0.48 -4.22
CA CYS A 68 -3.99 -0.51 -5.45
C CYS A 68 -3.98 0.83 -6.22
N GLY A 69 -4.88 1.77 -5.87
CA GLY A 69 -4.99 3.08 -6.51
C GLY A 69 -5.13 2.97 -8.02
N THR A 70 -4.31 3.71 -8.75
CA THR A 70 -4.24 3.69 -10.22
C THR A 70 -3.48 2.48 -10.79
N GLY A 71 -2.90 1.62 -9.91
CA GLY A 71 -2.20 0.40 -10.31
C GLY A 71 -0.69 0.49 -10.39
N LEU A 72 -0.06 1.56 -9.90
CA LEU A 72 1.40 1.70 -9.91
C LEU A 72 2.11 0.56 -9.16
N SER A 73 1.55 0.11 -8.04
CA SER A 73 2.04 -1.04 -7.28
C SER A 73 1.91 -2.35 -8.06
N GLY A 74 0.78 -2.57 -8.74
CA GLY A 74 0.59 -3.74 -9.58
C GLY A 74 1.52 -3.79 -10.77
N VAL A 75 1.81 -2.65 -11.41
CA VAL A 75 2.81 -2.56 -12.47
C VAL A 75 4.20 -2.94 -11.95
N ALA A 76 4.59 -2.43 -10.77
CA ALA A 76 5.87 -2.77 -10.15
C ALA A 76 5.95 -4.27 -9.78
N LEU A 77 4.85 -4.85 -9.27
CA LEU A 77 4.77 -6.29 -8.99
C LEU A 77 4.91 -7.14 -10.26
N ARG A 78 4.22 -6.76 -11.33
CA ARG A 78 4.38 -7.44 -12.64
C ARG A 78 5.81 -7.34 -13.14
N ASP A 79 6.44 -6.18 -13.04
CA ASP A 79 7.84 -5.98 -13.48
C ASP A 79 8.83 -6.77 -12.62
N ALA A 80 8.50 -7.05 -11.36
CA ALA A 80 9.21 -7.97 -10.48
C ALA A 80 8.91 -9.46 -10.77
N GLY A 81 8.04 -9.76 -11.76
CA GLY A 81 7.75 -11.09 -12.27
C GLY A 81 6.45 -11.74 -11.76
N PHE A 82 5.68 -11.09 -10.91
CA PHE A 82 4.41 -11.65 -10.43
C PHE A 82 3.34 -11.62 -11.54
N THR A 83 2.62 -12.74 -11.70
CA THR A 83 1.65 -12.93 -12.80
C THR A 83 0.21 -13.13 -12.34
N ARG A 84 -0.01 -13.34 -11.03
CA ARG A 84 -1.33 -13.59 -10.44
C ARG A 84 -1.64 -12.51 -9.42
N LEU A 85 -2.10 -11.36 -9.94
CA LEU A 85 -2.41 -10.18 -9.13
C LEU A 85 -3.91 -9.94 -9.10
N ASP A 86 -4.46 -9.76 -7.91
CA ASP A 86 -5.76 -9.14 -7.70
C ASP A 86 -5.53 -7.81 -6.98
N GLY A 87 -6.38 -6.81 -7.22
CA GLY A 87 -6.27 -5.50 -6.59
C GLY A 87 -7.60 -5.08 -5.96
N CYS A 88 -7.52 -4.31 -4.88
CA CYS A 88 -8.68 -3.65 -4.32
C CYS A 88 -8.37 -2.21 -3.93
N ASP A 89 -9.39 -1.37 -4.03
CA ASP A 89 -9.34 0.03 -3.61
C ASP A 89 -10.74 0.50 -3.21
N PHE A 90 -10.85 1.53 -2.39
CA PHE A 90 -12.14 2.08 -1.99
C PHE A 90 -12.72 3.09 -3.02
N SER A 91 -11.91 3.51 -3.99
CA SER A 91 -12.24 4.52 -5.01
C SER A 91 -12.51 3.88 -6.38
N PRO A 92 -13.78 3.83 -6.85
CA PRO A 92 -14.10 3.32 -8.17
C PRO A 92 -13.33 4.00 -9.32
N PRO A 93 -13.11 5.34 -9.34
CA PRO A 93 -12.28 5.97 -10.37
C PRO A 93 -10.81 5.51 -10.37
N MET A 94 -10.24 5.17 -9.19
CA MET A 94 -8.91 4.57 -9.10
C MET A 94 -8.90 3.16 -9.71
N LEU A 95 -9.91 2.34 -9.41
CA LEU A 95 -10.05 0.99 -9.98
C LEU A 95 -10.21 1.02 -11.51
N GLU A 96 -10.92 2.01 -12.06
CA GLU A 96 -11.01 2.20 -13.52
C GLU A 96 -9.63 2.42 -14.14
N ARG A 97 -8.78 3.25 -13.50
CA ARG A 97 -7.40 3.48 -13.93
C ARG A 97 -6.54 2.23 -13.75
N ALA A 98 -6.66 1.54 -12.62
CA ALA A 98 -5.95 0.28 -12.40
C ALA A 98 -6.27 -0.76 -13.47
N ALA A 99 -7.53 -0.82 -13.93
CA ALA A 99 -7.95 -1.71 -15.00
C ALA A 99 -7.26 -1.44 -16.34
N GLU A 100 -6.96 -0.16 -16.65
CA GLU A 100 -6.25 0.26 -17.88
C GLU A 100 -4.83 -0.33 -17.94
N THR A 101 -4.21 -0.63 -16.79
CA THR A 101 -2.86 -1.24 -16.73
C THR A 101 -2.81 -2.67 -17.27
N GLY A 102 -3.94 -3.39 -17.21
CA GLY A 102 -4.05 -4.78 -17.65
C GLY A 102 -3.23 -5.78 -16.82
N VAL A 103 -2.75 -5.40 -15.63
CA VAL A 103 -1.91 -6.29 -14.79
C VAL A 103 -2.72 -7.15 -13.83
N TYR A 104 -3.91 -6.71 -13.45
CA TYR A 104 -4.76 -7.41 -12.48
C TYR A 104 -5.70 -8.41 -13.16
N ARG A 105 -5.88 -9.56 -12.53
CA ARG A 105 -6.88 -10.58 -12.91
C ARG A 105 -8.27 -10.20 -12.45
N ARG A 106 -8.35 -9.59 -11.25
CA ARG A 106 -9.57 -9.13 -10.61
C ARG A 106 -9.28 -7.79 -9.93
N LEU A 107 -10.23 -6.87 -10.09
CA LEU A 107 -10.29 -5.63 -9.32
C LEU A 107 -11.63 -5.57 -8.60
N PHE A 108 -11.63 -5.09 -7.36
CA PHE A 108 -12.86 -4.98 -6.57
C PHE A 108 -12.79 -3.81 -5.59
N GLU A 109 -13.95 -3.23 -5.31
CA GLU A 109 -14.08 -2.17 -4.33
C GLU A 109 -14.02 -2.75 -2.91
N ALA A 110 -13.20 -2.15 -2.05
CA ALA A 110 -13.10 -2.51 -0.64
C ALA A 110 -12.62 -1.31 0.19
N ASP A 111 -13.27 -1.07 1.34
CA ASP A 111 -12.80 -0.16 2.37
C ASP A 111 -12.12 -0.97 3.48
N LEU A 112 -10.82 -0.86 3.58
CA LEU A 112 -10.02 -1.61 4.54
C LEU A 112 -10.44 -1.36 6.00
N ASN A 113 -11.01 -0.18 6.33
CA ASN A 113 -11.52 0.12 7.68
C ASN A 113 -12.78 -0.67 8.03
N THR A 114 -13.54 -1.14 7.04
CA THR A 114 -14.78 -1.91 7.22
C THR A 114 -14.61 -3.39 6.88
N GLY A 115 -13.50 -3.73 6.25
CA GLY A 115 -13.12 -5.08 5.84
C GLY A 115 -12.95 -5.22 4.33
N LEU A 116 -12.11 -6.17 3.91
CA LEU A 116 -11.81 -6.38 2.50
C LEU A 116 -12.96 -7.03 1.69
N GLY A 117 -14.04 -7.44 2.35
CA GLY A 117 -15.21 -8.01 1.68
C GLY A 117 -14.94 -9.31 0.91
N THR A 118 -13.83 -9.97 1.20
CA THR A 118 -13.44 -11.25 0.60
C THR A 118 -12.95 -12.21 1.67
N ASP A 119 -13.29 -13.50 1.49
CA ASP A 119 -12.73 -14.63 2.25
C ASP A 119 -11.70 -15.42 1.44
N ASP A 120 -11.32 -14.91 0.26
CA ASP A 120 -10.27 -15.52 -0.55
C ASP A 120 -8.95 -15.53 0.24
N ALA A 121 -8.24 -16.66 0.19
CA ALA A 121 -6.93 -16.80 0.79
C ALA A 121 -5.84 -16.53 -0.25
N TYR A 122 -5.13 -15.43 -0.08
CA TYR A 122 -3.99 -15.07 -0.92
C TYR A 122 -2.70 -15.69 -0.40
N ASP A 123 -1.75 -15.93 -1.28
CA ASP A 123 -0.42 -16.38 -0.88
C ASP A 123 0.32 -15.27 -0.16
N HIS A 124 0.19 -14.05 -0.67
CA HIS A 124 0.81 -12.84 -0.14
C HIS A 124 -0.10 -11.62 -0.34
N ALA A 125 0.22 -10.52 0.34
CA ALA A 125 -0.39 -9.22 0.09
C ALA A 125 0.66 -8.09 0.11
N VAL A 126 0.34 -7.00 -0.59
CA VAL A 126 1.08 -5.74 -0.50
C VAL A 126 0.12 -4.60 -0.17
N ALA A 127 0.59 -3.60 0.56
CA ALA A 127 -0.13 -2.36 0.86
C ALA A 127 0.85 -1.19 0.73
N VAL A 128 0.84 -0.52 -0.43
CA VAL A 128 1.84 0.50 -0.80
C VAL A 128 1.23 1.89 -0.73
N GLY A 129 1.65 2.70 0.25
CA GLY A 129 1.11 4.05 0.46
C GLY A 129 -0.34 4.09 0.96
N VAL A 130 -0.85 2.97 1.47
CA VAL A 130 -2.22 2.82 1.96
C VAL A 130 -2.37 3.40 3.35
N PHE A 131 -1.42 3.08 4.23
CA PHE A 131 -1.41 3.61 5.59
C PHE A 131 -0.89 5.05 5.56
N SER A 132 -1.80 5.99 5.73
CA SER A 132 -1.55 7.43 5.74
C SER A 132 -2.56 8.14 6.63
N PHE A 133 -2.26 9.40 7.01
CA PHE A 133 -3.10 10.16 7.91
C PHE A 133 -4.55 10.30 7.41
N GLY A 134 -5.49 10.19 8.36
CA GLY A 134 -6.91 10.44 8.10
C GLY A 134 -7.65 9.34 7.34
N HIS A 135 -6.97 8.27 6.89
CA HIS A 135 -7.58 7.30 5.99
C HIS A 135 -7.75 5.92 6.58
N ILE A 136 -6.62 5.26 6.84
CA ILE A 136 -6.59 3.85 7.26
C ILE A 136 -5.94 3.77 8.62
N ARG A 137 -6.65 3.19 9.58
CA ARG A 137 -6.11 2.96 10.92
C ARG A 137 -5.09 1.84 10.87
N PRO A 138 -4.02 1.89 11.69
CA PRO A 138 -3.00 0.84 11.74
C PRO A 138 -3.56 -0.55 12.01
N ASP A 139 -4.63 -0.67 12.84
CA ASP A 139 -5.28 -1.94 13.18
C ASP A 139 -5.93 -2.64 11.97
N ALA A 140 -6.20 -1.91 10.88
CA ALA A 140 -6.65 -2.48 9.62
C ALA A 140 -5.62 -3.42 8.95
N LEU A 141 -4.35 -3.36 9.37
CA LEU A 141 -3.33 -4.32 8.96
C LEU A 141 -3.68 -5.77 9.35
N ARG A 142 -4.45 -5.96 10.44
CA ARG A 142 -4.97 -7.28 10.85
C ARG A 142 -5.93 -7.87 9.82
N GLU A 143 -6.70 -7.02 9.14
CA GLU A 143 -7.58 -7.47 8.06
C GLU A 143 -6.78 -7.91 6.82
N VAL A 144 -5.67 -7.23 6.50
CA VAL A 144 -4.76 -7.68 5.43
C VAL A 144 -4.14 -9.03 5.80
N LEU A 145 -3.71 -9.21 7.04
CA LEU A 145 -3.19 -10.50 7.52
C LEU A 145 -4.25 -11.61 7.47
N ARG A 146 -5.52 -11.30 7.72
CA ARG A 146 -6.62 -12.29 7.72
C ARG A 146 -6.74 -12.99 6.37
N VAL A 147 -6.62 -12.27 5.27
CA VAL A 147 -6.80 -12.80 3.91
C VAL A 147 -5.55 -13.45 3.32
N VAL A 148 -4.41 -13.37 4.01
CA VAL A 148 -3.17 -14.03 3.59
C VAL A 148 -3.04 -15.37 4.30
N ARG A 149 -2.67 -16.44 3.62
CA ARG A 149 -2.48 -17.77 4.21
C ARG A 149 -1.33 -17.80 5.25
N ALA A 150 -1.36 -18.77 6.12
CA ALA A 150 -0.27 -19.04 7.06
C ALA A 150 1.07 -19.21 6.32
N GLY A 151 2.12 -18.57 6.80
CA GLY A 151 3.45 -18.51 6.17
C GLY A 151 3.53 -17.54 4.99
N GLY A 152 2.43 -16.93 4.58
CA GLY A 152 2.44 -15.89 3.55
C GLY A 152 2.99 -14.56 4.07
N ALA A 153 3.54 -13.77 3.17
CA ALA A 153 4.09 -12.45 3.46
C ALA A 153 3.08 -11.33 3.23
N VAL A 154 3.13 -10.31 4.09
CA VAL A 154 2.49 -9.00 3.88
C VAL A 154 3.59 -7.96 3.80
N VAL A 155 3.64 -7.21 2.69
CA VAL A 155 4.61 -6.12 2.51
C VAL A 155 3.89 -4.78 2.63
N VAL A 156 4.34 -3.94 3.55
CA VAL A 156 3.76 -2.61 3.81
C VAL A 156 4.77 -1.54 3.45
N GLY A 157 4.36 -0.58 2.64
CA GLY A 157 5.15 0.60 2.28
C GLY A 157 4.53 1.87 2.83
N VAL A 158 5.26 2.61 3.69
CA VAL A 158 4.80 3.85 4.32
C VAL A 158 5.87 4.93 4.23
N ASN A 159 5.45 6.20 4.25
CA ASN A 159 6.38 7.33 4.35
C ASN A 159 6.84 7.57 5.80
N ASP A 160 7.94 8.32 5.97
CA ASP A 160 8.50 8.63 7.29
C ASP A 160 7.52 9.40 8.17
N HIS A 161 6.74 10.31 7.59
CA HIS A 161 5.80 11.13 8.34
C HIS A 161 4.77 10.28 9.11
N PHE A 162 4.17 9.27 8.44
CA PHE A 162 3.23 8.34 9.09
C PHE A 162 3.94 7.40 10.07
N TRP A 163 5.17 6.97 9.74
CA TRP A 163 5.97 6.11 10.60
C TRP A 163 6.34 6.78 11.93
N GLU A 164 6.73 8.06 11.89
CA GLU A 164 7.21 8.82 13.05
C GLU A 164 6.13 9.12 14.09
N VAL A 165 4.84 9.14 13.70
CA VAL A 165 3.73 9.24 14.66
C VAL A 165 3.68 8.03 15.60
N GLY A 166 4.20 6.87 15.16
CA GLY A 166 4.41 5.70 16.00
C GLY A 166 3.20 4.78 16.16
N GLU A 167 2.04 5.10 15.59
CA GLU A 167 0.87 4.24 15.70
C GLU A 167 1.05 2.92 14.92
N LEU A 168 1.63 2.97 13.71
CA LEU A 168 1.91 1.75 12.95
C LEU A 168 3.02 0.90 13.61
N PRO A 169 4.17 1.45 14.05
CA PRO A 169 5.13 0.70 14.86
C PRO A 169 4.51 0.01 16.06
N ALA A 170 3.63 0.70 16.82
CA ALA A 170 2.96 0.13 17.97
C ALA A 170 2.01 -1.02 17.59
N GLU A 171 1.30 -0.91 16.47
CA GLU A 171 0.44 -1.99 15.96
C GLU A 171 1.26 -3.20 15.49
N LEU A 172 2.43 -2.99 14.87
CA LEU A 172 3.33 -4.08 14.51
C LEU A 172 3.80 -4.86 15.76
N ASP A 173 4.16 -4.15 16.83
CA ASP A 173 4.54 -4.78 18.10
C ASP A 173 3.36 -5.55 18.72
N ALA A 174 2.13 -5.01 18.61
CA ALA A 174 0.92 -5.69 19.08
C ALA A 174 0.61 -6.95 18.24
N ILE A 175 0.75 -6.90 16.92
CA ILE A 175 0.58 -8.05 16.01
C ILE A 175 1.57 -9.17 16.36
N GLU A 176 2.84 -8.83 16.64
CA GLU A 176 3.84 -9.80 17.07
C GLU A 176 3.51 -10.39 18.46
N ALA A 177 3.11 -9.56 19.40
CA ALA A 177 2.72 -9.99 20.76
C ALA A 177 1.49 -10.91 20.75
N ASP A 178 0.52 -10.66 19.87
CA ASP A 178 -0.66 -11.50 19.66
C ASP A 178 -0.35 -12.79 18.88
N GLY A 179 0.88 -12.95 18.37
CA GLY A 179 1.30 -14.12 17.59
C GLY A 179 0.66 -14.23 16.21
N LEU A 180 0.11 -13.14 15.66
CA LEU A 180 -0.56 -13.13 14.36
C LEU A 180 0.43 -13.15 13.19
N ALA A 181 1.55 -12.45 13.34
CA ALA A 181 2.63 -12.41 12.37
C ALA A 181 3.95 -12.07 13.07
N SER A 182 5.07 -12.27 12.39
CA SER A 182 6.40 -11.77 12.77
C SER A 182 6.92 -10.78 11.77
N VAL A 183 7.63 -9.75 12.21
CA VAL A 183 8.31 -8.79 11.33
C VAL A 183 9.63 -9.40 10.86
N ALA A 184 9.70 -9.77 9.58
CA ALA A 184 10.87 -10.38 8.96
C ALA A 184 11.93 -9.35 8.58
N SER A 185 11.53 -8.16 8.14
CA SER A 185 12.46 -7.06 7.81
C SER A 185 11.79 -5.69 7.89
N ARG A 186 12.64 -4.65 8.12
CA ARG A 186 12.29 -3.23 8.03
C ARG A 186 13.42 -2.53 7.27
N GLU A 187 13.10 -1.91 6.14
CA GLU A 187 14.10 -1.25 5.28
C GLU A 187 13.72 0.21 5.04
N HIS A 188 14.56 1.14 5.51
CA HIS A 188 14.42 2.57 5.24
C HIS A 188 15.05 2.94 3.89
N GLY A 189 14.45 3.90 3.17
CA GLY A 189 14.98 4.36 1.90
C GLY A 189 14.03 5.33 1.18
N GLU A 190 14.29 5.61 -0.08
CA GLU A 190 13.52 6.57 -0.88
C GLU A 190 12.04 6.16 -1.01
N HIS A 191 11.15 7.14 -0.81
CA HIS A 191 9.71 7.00 -1.02
C HIS A 191 9.26 7.83 -2.22
N LEU A 192 9.45 9.16 -2.14
CA LEU A 192 9.20 10.12 -3.22
C LEU A 192 10.45 11.01 -3.38
N PRO A 193 11.46 10.56 -4.15
CA PRO A 193 12.74 11.28 -4.29
C PRO A 193 12.59 12.71 -4.76
N GLY A 194 11.67 12.99 -5.71
CA GLY A 194 11.43 14.34 -6.21
C GLY A 194 10.92 15.32 -5.16
N ALA A 195 10.25 14.81 -4.11
CA ALA A 195 9.81 15.58 -2.96
C ALA A 195 10.74 15.43 -1.73
N ALA A 196 11.87 14.73 -1.86
CA ALA A 196 12.81 14.39 -0.78
C ALA A 196 12.14 13.65 0.39
N ILE A 197 11.09 12.86 0.13
CA ILE A 197 10.38 12.08 1.14
C ILE A 197 10.99 10.68 1.19
N MET A 198 11.39 10.27 2.40
CA MET A 198 11.86 8.93 2.70
C MET A 198 10.71 8.06 3.24
N GLY A 199 10.96 6.74 3.38
CA GLY A 199 9.95 5.85 3.90
C GLY A 199 10.46 4.43 4.15
N TRP A 200 9.59 3.63 4.74
CA TRP A 200 9.87 2.28 5.19
C TRP A 200 9.18 1.24 4.31
N VAL A 201 9.85 0.13 4.09
CA VAL A 201 9.28 -1.12 3.60
C VAL A 201 9.39 -2.14 4.72
N ILE A 202 8.25 -2.67 5.14
CA ILE A 202 8.13 -3.64 6.21
C ILE A 202 7.62 -4.95 5.61
N VAL A 203 8.26 -6.06 5.94
CA VAL A 203 7.81 -7.41 5.56
C VAL A 203 7.38 -8.15 6.82
N LEU A 204 6.10 -8.56 6.86
CA LEU A 204 5.57 -9.45 7.88
C LEU A 204 5.37 -10.85 7.29
N VAL A 205 5.51 -11.87 8.12
CA VAL A 205 5.15 -13.25 7.79
C VAL A 205 4.03 -13.70 8.72
N ARG A 206 2.86 -14.06 8.13
CA ARG A 206 1.71 -14.52 8.89
C ARG A 206 2.01 -15.82 9.61
N SER A 207 1.67 -15.87 10.89
CA SER A 207 1.79 -17.09 11.72
C SER A 207 0.82 -18.19 11.27
N GLY A 208 1.14 -19.43 11.66
CA GLY A 208 0.36 -20.62 11.32
C GLY A 208 -0.76 -20.98 12.29
N ASN A 209 -1.24 -20.04 13.11
CA ASN A 209 -2.29 -20.30 14.10
C ASN A 209 -3.68 -20.11 13.53
#